data_5cbec9f4db2de007d996274fc9c5a770
#
_entry.id   5cbec9f4db2de007d996274fc9c5a770
#
_cell.length_a   1.000
_cell.length_b   1.000
_cell.length_c   1.000
_cell.angle_alpha   90.00
_cell.angle_beta   90.00
_cell.angle_gamma   90.00
#
_symmetry.space_group_name_H-M   'P 1'
#
loop_
_entity.id
_entity.type
_entity.pdbx_description
1 polymer ?
#
loop_
_entity_poly.entity_id
_entity_poly.type
_entity_poly.pdbx_seq_one_letter_code
_entity_poly.pdbx_strand_id
1 'polypeptide(L)'
;MSSDANAPTPTDSTEATKPFMRTIKSFVKRAGRTTTGQAKAFADLGPKFLLPYAPGTINFEALYADSTRAGGQNDQQPSPIVLEIGFGMGEATAHIAGVLPDTRFLCCEVHEPGVGALLKRIGENNLSNIRICAHDAVEVIDHMLPEQSLDGVHIFFPDPWHKTKHNKRRLIQSPLVAKLARRLKVGGYIHCATDWEPYAQQILEVLGAEPLLKNRALA
;
A
#
# COMPACT_ATOMS: atom_id res chain seq x y z
N MET A 1 -9.50 61.41 49.06
CA MET A 1 -9.67 59.99 49.35
C MET A 1 -9.58 59.25 48.00
N SER A 2 -8.47 58.68 47.79
CA SER A 2 -8.06 58.02 46.53
C SER A 2 -8.69 56.63 46.44
N SER A 3 -9.14 56.22 45.28
CA SER A 3 -9.46 54.86 44.94
C SER A 3 -8.68 54.47 43.68
N ASP A 4 -7.65 53.68 43.90
CA ASP A 4 -6.84 53.05 42.83
C ASP A 4 -7.68 52.03 42.08
N ALA A 5 -7.78 52.21 40.78
CA ALA A 5 -8.32 51.20 39.87
C ALA A 5 -7.15 50.42 39.27
N ASN A 6 -7.04 49.16 39.66
CA ASN A 6 -6.08 48.19 39.15
C ASN A 6 -6.62 47.58 37.84
N ALA A 7 -5.97 47.91 36.71
CA ALA A 7 -6.29 47.33 35.42
C ALA A 7 -5.51 46.00 35.23
N PRO A 8 -6.12 44.92 34.72
CA PRO A 8 -5.40 43.67 34.44
C PRO A 8 -4.61 43.78 33.13
N THR A 9 -3.37 43.37 33.21
CA THR A 9 -2.43 43.22 32.08
C THR A 9 -2.91 42.15 31.11
N PRO A 10 -2.88 42.33 29.79
CA PRO A 10 -3.18 41.27 28.84
C PRO A 10 -1.99 40.31 28.75
N THR A 11 -2.23 39.05 29.10
CA THR A 11 -1.29 37.93 28.82
C THR A 11 -1.34 37.62 27.35
N ASP A 12 -0.30 38.02 26.63
CA ASP A 12 -0.03 37.67 25.25
C ASP A 12 0.42 36.20 25.20
N SER A 13 -0.49 35.28 24.91
CA SER A 13 -0.19 33.87 24.59
C SER A 13 -0.04 33.75 23.08
N THR A 14 1.12 34.10 22.56
CA THR A 14 1.54 33.74 21.21
C THR A 14 1.75 32.22 21.16
N GLU A 15 0.71 31.45 20.82
CA GLU A 15 0.87 30.10 20.32
C GLU A 15 1.71 30.15 19.04
N ALA A 16 2.96 29.73 19.15
CA ALA A 16 3.84 29.54 18.01
C ALA A 16 3.24 28.45 17.09
N THR A 17 2.60 28.86 16.00
CA THR A 17 2.15 27.97 14.93
C THR A 17 3.34 27.18 14.42
N LYS A 18 3.38 25.86 14.72
CA LYS A 18 4.38 24.95 14.17
C LYS A 18 4.36 25.08 12.65
N PRO A 19 5.50 25.27 11.98
CA PRO A 19 5.54 25.40 10.53
C PRO A 19 4.94 24.13 9.90
N PHE A 20 4.04 24.30 8.94
CA PHE A 20 3.44 23.23 8.19
C PHE A 20 4.53 22.47 7.42
N MET A 21 5.02 21.38 7.98
CA MET A 21 6.00 20.51 7.35
C MET A 21 5.29 19.71 6.26
N ARG A 22 5.60 20.03 5.00
CA ARG A 22 5.09 19.31 3.85
C ARG A 22 5.49 17.84 3.96
N THR A 23 4.51 16.93 4.04
CA THR A 23 4.74 15.48 4.10
C THR A 23 5.57 15.02 2.90
N ILE A 24 6.70 14.37 3.14
CA ILE A 24 7.57 13.83 2.10
C ILE A 24 6.92 12.55 1.59
N LYS A 25 6.44 12.58 0.32
CA LYS A 25 5.88 11.37 -0.31
C LYS A 25 6.98 10.54 -0.98
N SER A 26 6.85 9.23 -0.91
CA SER A 26 7.76 8.24 -1.53
C SER A 26 7.63 8.19 -3.06
N PHE A 27 6.61 8.80 -3.62
CA PHE A 27 6.32 8.80 -5.05
C PHE A 27 6.12 10.21 -5.61
N VAL A 28 6.18 10.33 -6.94
CA VAL A 28 5.79 11.53 -7.69
C VAL A 28 4.62 11.16 -8.59
N LYS A 29 3.46 11.82 -8.42
CA LYS A 29 2.37 11.66 -9.39
C LYS A 29 2.84 12.18 -10.74
N ARG A 30 3.00 11.29 -11.70
CA ARG A 30 3.28 11.64 -13.10
C ARG A 30 1.98 11.58 -13.86
N ALA A 31 1.63 12.66 -14.56
CA ALA A 31 0.54 12.64 -15.52
C ALA A 31 0.95 11.72 -16.68
N GLY A 32 0.31 10.56 -16.78
CA GLY A 32 0.47 9.62 -17.88
C GLY A 32 -0.72 9.71 -18.83
N ARG A 33 -0.51 9.43 -20.12
CA ARG A 33 -1.62 9.27 -21.07
C ARG A 33 -2.16 7.85 -20.94
N THR A 34 -3.44 7.72 -20.70
CA THR A 34 -4.16 6.44 -20.78
C THR A 34 -4.39 6.09 -22.25
N THR A 35 -4.11 4.86 -22.65
CA THR A 35 -4.43 4.36 -23.99
C THR A 35 -5.93 4.08 -24.10
N THR A 36 -6.45 4.00 -25.33
CA THR A 36 -7.87 3.65 -25.57
C THR A 36 -8.25 2.32 -24.91
N GLY A 37 -7.36 1.32 -24.96
CA GLY A 37 -7.59 0.02 -24.32
C GLY A 37 -7.64 0.10 -22.78
N GLN A 38 -6.81 0.93 -22.17
CA GLN A 38 -6.85 1.19 -20.73
C GLN A 38 -8.13 1.95 -20.33
N ALA A 39 -8.52 2.97 -21.10
CA ALA A 39 -9.78 3.69 -20.85
C ALA A 39 -10.99 2.76 -20.93
N LYS A 40 -11.01 1.84 -21.92
CA LYS A 40 -12.06 0.81 -22.02
C LYS A 40 -12.03 -0.11 -20.79
N ALA A 41 -10.87 -0.56 -20.35
CA ALA A 41 -10.73 -1.41 -19.16
C ALA A 41 -11.23 -0.71 -17.88
N PHE A 42 -10.98 0.60 -17.73
CA PHE A 42 -11.55 1.39 -16.63
C PHE A 42 -13.07 1.40 -16.65
N ALA A 43 -13.68 1.60 -17.83
CA ALA A 43 -15.13 1.64 -17.98
C ALA A 43 -15.77 0.27 -17.69
N ASP A 44 -15.23 -0.78 -18.28
CA ASP A 44 -15.82 -2.12 -18.25
C ASP A 44 -15.55 -2.87 -16.92
N LEU A 45 -14.33 -2.75 -16.39
CA LEU A 45 -13.84 -3.55 -15.27
C LEU A 45 -13.68 -2.74 -13.98
N GLY A 46 -13.52 -1.42 -14.09
CA GLY A 46 -13.36 -0.53 -12.96
C GLY A 46 -14.42 -0.71 -11.86
N PRO A 47 -15.72 -0.75 -12.20
CA PRO A 47 -16.80 -0.91 -11.21
C PRO A 47 -16.66 -2.18 -10.36
N LYS A 48 -16.05 -3.24 -10.89
CA LYS A 48 -15.86 -4.51 -10.19
C LYS A 48 -14.54 -4.58 -9.42
N PHE A 49 -13.45 -4.09 -10.02
CA PHE A 49 -12.09 -4.34 -9.52
C PHE A 49 -11.45 -3.16 -8.80
N LEU A 50 -11.98 -1.93 -8.97
CA LEU A 50 -11.48 -0.77 -8.24
C LEU A 50 -12.17 -0.65 -6.89
N LEU A 51 -11.35 -0.60 -5.83
CA LEU A 51 -11.77 -0.25 -4.48
C LEU A 51 -11.51 1.25 -4.27
N PRO A 52 -12.54 2.07 -4.13
CA PRO A 52 -12.36 3.48 -3.78
C PRO A 52 -11.68 3.60 -2.41
N TYR A 53 -10.73 4.54 -2.30
CA TYR A 53 -10.21 4.90 -1.00
C TYR A 53 -11.30 5.57 -0.17
N ALA A 54 -11.59 5.02 0.99
CA ALA A 54 -12.49 5.60 1.99
C ALA A 54 -12.00 5.18 3.37
N PRO A 55 -11.78 6.13 4.30
CA PRO A 55 -11.44 5.77 5.67
C PRO A 55 -12.49 4.84 6.26
N GLY A 56 -12.04 3.69 6.78
CA GLY A 56 -12.89 2.63 7.32
C GLY A 56 -12.33 1.25 7.02
N THR A 57 -12.52 0.33 7.94
CA THR A 57 -11.93 -1.01 7.86
C THR A 57 -12.52 -1.85 6.73
N ILE A 58 -11.67 -2.41 5.87
CA ILE A 58 -12.06 -3.32 4.80
C ILE A 58 -12.60 -4.63 5.38
N ASN A 59 -13.77 -5.04 4.89
CA ASN A 59 -14.23 -6.42 5.05
C ASN A 59 -13.77 -7.23 3.82
N PHE A 60 -12.70 -8.00 3.96
CA PHE A 60 -12.13 -8.78 2.87
C PHE A 60 -13.05 -9.87 2.34
N GLU A 61 -13.89 -10.49 3.18
CA GLU A 61 -14.85 -11.51 2.72
C GLU A 61 -15.90 -10.88 1.78
N ALA A 62 -16.44 -9.73 2.17
CA ALA A 62 -17.38 -9.00 1.32
C ALA A 62 -16.70 -8.47 0.03
N LEU A 63 -15.45 -7.98 0.14
CA LEU A 63 -14.70 -7.44 -1.00
C LEU A 63 -14.43 -8.47 -2.09
N TYR A 64 -14.25 -9.75 -1.73
CA TYR A 64 -13.94 -10.84 -2.64
C TYR A 64 -15.08 -11.87 -2.76
N ALA A 65 -16.31 -11.52 -2.38
CA ALA A 65 -17.44 -12.45 -2.42
C ALA A 65 -17.73 -13.01 -3.82
N ASP A 66 -17.37 -12.28 -4.87
CA ASP A 66 -17.52 -12.67 -6.28
C ASP A 66 -16.27 -13.32 -6.90
N SER A 67 -15.20 -13.52 -6.11
CA SER A 67 -14.01 -14.23 -6.57
C SER A 67 -14.26 -15.73 -6.63
N THR A 68 -14.03 -16.32 -7.79
CA THR A 68 -14.10 -17.77 -7.96
C THR A 68 -12.83 -18.42 -7.42
N ARG A 69 -12.97 -19.35 -6.48
CA ARG A 69 -11.87 -20.23 -6.08
C ARG A 69 -11.63 -21.28 -7.17
N ALA A 70 -10.39 -21.51 -7.54
CA ALA A 70 -10.03 -22.59 -8.45
C ALA A 70 -10.13 -23.93 -7.70
N GLY A 71 -11.22 -24.63 -7.92
CA GLY A 71 -11.36 -26.04 -7.49
C GLY A 71 -11.70 -26.24 -6.02
N GLY A 72 -12.92 -26.49 -5.75
CA GLY A 72 -13.59 -27.30 -4.73
C GLY A 72 -12.88 -27.78 -3.45
N GLN A 73 -11.78 -27.20 -3.03
CA GLN A 73 -11.04 -27.61 -1.86
C GLN A 73 -11.44 -26.76 -0.66
N ASN A 74 -12.10 -27.47 0.25
CA ASN A 74 -12.31 -27.11 1.66
C ASN A 74 -12.75 -25.66 1.94
N ASP A 75 -14.04 -25.40 1.89
CA ASP A 75 -14.71 -24.14 2.25
C ASP A 75 -14.42 -23.60 3.66
N GLN A 76 -13.58 -24.28 4.44
CA GLN A 76 -13.37 -23.99 5.85
C GLN A 76 -12.18 -23.05 6.14
N GLN A 77 -11.27 -22.82 5.19
CA GLN A 77 -10.17 -21.87 5.44
C GLN A 77 -10.33 -20.60 4.60
N PRO A 78 -10.22 -19.42 5.20
CA PRO A 78 -10.23 -18.16 4.46
C PRO A 78 -9.05 -18.11 3.49
N SER A 79 -9.28 -17.56 2.28
CA SER A 79 -8.22 -17.37 1.30
C SER A 79 -7.14 -16.42 1.85
N PRO A 80 -5.85 -16.69 1.62
CA PRO A 80 -4.78 -15.77 2.00
C PRO A 80 -4.97 -14.39 1.36
N ILE A 81 -4.65 -13.33 2.09
CA ILE A 81 -4.70 -11.94 1.62
C ILE A 81 -3.28 -11.40 1.48
N VAL A 82 -2.92 -10.95 0.29
CA VAL A 82 -1.64 -10.32 0.00
C VAL A 82 -1.85 -8.86 -0.40
N LEU A 83 -1.15 -7.95 0.25
CA LEU A 83 -1.05 -6.55 -0.16
C LEU A 83 0.12 -6.39 -1.12
N GLU A 84 -0.11 -5.84 -2.31
CA GLU A 84 0.98 -5.41 -3.20
C GLU A 84 1.04 -3.88 -3.26
N ILE A 85 2.25 -3.32 -3.07
CA ILE A 85 2.48 -1.87 -3.05
C ILE A 85 3.33 -1.48 -4.27
N GLY A 86 2.75 -0.68 -5.17
CA GLY A 86 3.46 -0.16 -6.33
C GLY A 86 3.62 -1.20 -7.43
N PHE A 87 2.53 -1.73 -7.95
CA PHE A 87 2.58 -2.79 -8.98
C PHE A 87 2.98 -2.31 -10.39
N GLY A 88 3.22 -1.02 -10.59
CA GLY A 88 3.62 -0.47 -11.88
C GLY A 88 2.61 -0.77 -12.99
N MET A 89 3.04 -1.48 -14.05
CA MET A 89 2.17 -1.87 -15.17
C MET A 89 1.43 -3.20 -14.92
N GLY A 90 1.63 -3.83 -13.75
CA GLY A 90 0.87 -4.99 -13.29
C GLY A 90 1.20 -6.32 -13.99
N GLU A 91 2.36 -6.44 -14.64
CA GLU A 91 2.77 -7.68 -15.31
C GLU A 91 3.02 -8.81 -14.31
N ALA A 92 3.87 -8.54 -13.32
CA ALA A 92 4.17 -9.49 -12.25
C ALA A 92 2.91 -9.80 -11.44
N THR A 93 2.12 -8.79 -11.10
CA THR A 93 0.85 -8.92 -10.37
C THR A 93 -0.11 -9.90 -11.04
N ALA A 94 -0.38 -9.67 -12.34
CA ALA A 94 -1.29 -10.53 -13.10
C ALA A 94 -0.77 -11.97 -13.22
N HIS A 95 0.55 -12.13 -13.43
CA HIS A 95 1.17 -13.45 -13.48
C HIS A 95 1.05 -14.19 -12.14
N ILE A 96 1.45 -13.55 -11.04
CA ILE A 96 1.40 -14.14 -9.70
C ILE A 96 -0.04 -14.49 -9.30
N ALA A 97 -1.00 -13.59 -9.56
CA ALA A 97 -2.40 -13.86 -9.28
C ALA A 97 -2.97 -15.02 -10.09
N GLY A 98 -2.52 -15.20 -11.33
CA GLY A 98 -2.89 -16.36 -12.15
C GLY A 98 -2.31 -17.68 -11.66
N VAL A 99 -1.09 -17.66 -11.11
CA VAL A 99 -0.42 -18.84 -10.53
C VAL A 99 -0.98 -19.19 -9.14
N LEU A 100 -1.48 -18.18 -8.41
CA LEU A 100 -2.04 -18.32 -7.05
C LEU A 100 -3.55 -17.95 -7.03
N PRO A 101 -4.41 -18.70 -7.70
CA PRO A 101 -5.81 -18.33 -7.89
C PRO A 101 -6.62 -18.30 -6.57
N ASP A 102 -6.20 -19.02 -5.55
CA ASP A 102 -6.83 -19.06 -4.23
C ASP A 102 -6.34 -17.94 -3.30
N THR A 103 -5.32 -17.18 -3.70
CA THR A 103 -4.81 -16.01 -2.95
C THR A 103 -5.50 -14.75 -3.44
N ARG A 104 -5.97 -13.92 -2.54
CA ARG A 104 -6.61 -12.63 -2.80
C ARG A 104 -5.55 -11.51 -2.76
N PHE A 105 -5.49 -10.68 -3.79
CA PHE A 105 -4.51 -9.60 -3.91
C PHE A 105 -5.20 -8.24 -3.81
N LEU A 106 -4.86 -7.46 -2.77
CA LEU A 106 -5.16 -6.03 -2.71
C LEU A 106 -3.94 -5.27 -3.23
N CYS A 107 -4.08 -4.55 -4.33
CA CYS A 107 -2.98 -3.90 -5.03
C CYS A 107 -3.13 -2.38 -4.96
N CYS A 108 -2.11 -1.67 -4.48
CA CYS A 108 -2.10 -0.20 -4.40
C CYS A 108 -1.14 0.38 -5.43
N GLU A 109 -1.62 1.35 -6.21
CA GLU A 109 -0.82 2.09 -7.18
C GLU A 109 -1.36 3.52 -7.32
N VAL A 110 -0.46 4.49 -7.53
CA VAL A 110 -0.82 5.91 -7.72
C VAL A 110 -0.70 6.37 -9.17
N HIS A 111 -0.10 5.52 -10.02
CA HIS A 111 0.11 5.79 -11.45
C HIS A 111 -1.09 5.26 -12.26
N GLU A 112 -1.96 6.16 -12.68
CA GLU A 112 -3.22 5.81 -13.38
C GLU A 112 -3.02 4.90 -14.62
N PRO A 113 -2.03 5.13 -15.52
CA PRO A 113 -1.76 4.20 -16.62
C PRO A 113 -1.43 2.78 -16.16
N GLY A 114 -0.76 2.63 -15.01
CA GLY A 114 -0.50 1.31 -14.41
C GLY A 114 -1.78 0.62 -13.97
N VAL A 115 -2.67 1.35 -13.30
CA VAL A 115 -4.00 0.85 -12.91
C VAL A 115 -4.78 0.36 -14.13
N GLY A 116 -4.82 1.18 -15.21
CA GLY A 116 -5.49 0.79 -16.45
C GLY A 116 -4.85 -0.43 -17.14
N ALA A 117 -3.52 -0.56 -17.05
CA ALA A 117 -2.81 -1.71 -17.59
C ALA A 117 -3.13 -3.00 -16.81
N LEU A 118 -3.17 -2.94 -15.48
CA LEU A 118 -3.56 -4.09 -14.66
C LEU A 118 -5.02 -4.48 -14.88
N LEU A 119 -5.95 -3.51 -14.95
CA LEU A 119 -7.36 -3.79 -15.29
C LEU A 119 -7.49 -4.53 -16.64
N LYS A 120 -6.74 -4.09 -17.66
CA LYS A 120 -6.72 -4.76 -18.96
C LYS A 120 -6.23 -6.21 -18.82
N ARG A 121 -5.14 -6.46 -18.09
CA ARG A 121 -4.60 -7.80 -17.85
C ARG A 121 -5.57 -8.69 -17.06
N ILE A 122 -6.30 -8.13 -16.10
CA ILE A 122 -7.37 -8.83 -15.37
C ILE A 122 -8.41 -9.37 -16.35
N GLY A 123 -8.88 -8.55 -17.30
CA GLY A 123 -9.83 -8.98 -18.31
C GLY A 123 -9.26 -10.01 -19.28
N GLU A 124 -8.05 -9.79 -19.79
CA GLU A 124 -7.38 -10.69 -20.74
C GLU A 124 -7.09 -12.09 -20.16
N ASN A 125 -6.81 -12.16 -18.86
CA ASN A 125 -6.47 -13.41 -18.18
C ASN A 125 -7.63 -13.97 -17.32
N ASN A 126 -8.82 -13.36 -17.36
CA ASN A 126 -9.99 -13.75 -16.58
C ASN A 126 -9.72 -13.87 -15.07
N LEU A 127 -8.90 -12.97 -14.51
CA LEU A 127 -8.57 -12.98 -13.09
C LEU A 127 -9.73 -12.44 -12.27
N SER A 128 -10.03 -13.09 -11.13
CA SER A 128 -11.10 -12.65 -10.21
C SER A 128 -10.59 -12.27 -8.81
N ASN A 129 -9.36 -12.65 -8.50
CA ASN A 129 -8.74 -12.59 -7.17
C ASN A 129 -7.94 -11.32 -6.90
N ILE A 130 -8.05 -10.27 -7.73
CA ILE A 130 -7.39 -8.97 -7.57
C ILE A 130 -8.44 -7.91 -7.23
N ARG A 131 -8.07 -6.97 -6.35
CA ARG A 131 -8.73 -5.67 -6.18
C ARG A 131 -7.67 -4.58 -6.17
N ILE A 132 -7.98 -3.44 -6.76
CA ILE A 132 -7.04 -2.33 -6.94
C ILE A 132 -7.54 -1.11 -6.18
N CYS A 133 -6.70 -0.55 -5.31
CA CYS A 133 -6.91 0.76 -4.72
C CYS A 133 -5.96 1.76 -5.41
N ALA A 134 -6.51 2.64 -6.24
CA ALA A 134 -5.75 3.66 -6.97
C ALA A 134 -5.39 4.83 -6.04
N HIS A 135 -4.64 4.55 -4.96
CA HIS A 135 -4.35 5.49 -3.89
C HIS A 135 -2.98 5.25 -3.25
N ASP A 136 -2.53 6.20 -2.40
CA ASP A 136 -1.31 6.06 -1.62
C ASP A 136 -1.43 4.87 -0.64
N ALA A 137 -0.57 3.88 -0.82
CA ALA A 137 -0.59 2.66 -0.01
C ALA A 137 -0.43 2.96 1.50
N VAL A 138 0.32 4.00 1.87
CA VAL A 138 0.49 4.38 3.29
C VAL A 138 -0.86 4.79 3.91
N GLU A 139 -1.66 5.57 3.17
CA GLU A 139 -2.98 5.99 3.63
C GLU A 139 -3.96 4.80 3.67
N VAL A 140 -3.86 3.87 2.71
CA VAL A 140 -4.65 2.62 2.71
C VAL A 140 -4.31 1.76 3.93
N ILE A 141 -3.01 1.59 4.24
CA ILE A 141 -2.54 0.84 5.41
C ILE A 141 -3.04 1.47 6.71
N ASP A 142 -3.00 2.80 6.80
CA ASP A 142 -3.38 3.53 8.01
C ASP A 142 -4.89 3.49 8.27
N HIS A 143 -5.71 3.63 7.21
CA HIS A 143 -7.12 3.93 7.36
C HIS A 143 -8.06 2.82 6.93
N MET A 144 -7.57 1.83 6.17
CA MET A 144 -8.45 0.80 5.60
C MET A 144 -8.09 -0.63 6.02
N LEU A 145 -6.84 -0.92 6.40
CA LEU A 145 -6.43 -2.29 6.71
C LEU A 145 -6.62 -2.62 8.19
N PRO A 146 -7.33 -3.71 8.53
CA PRO A 146 -7.37 -4.23 9.88
C PRO A 146 -5.99 -4.70 10.36
N GLU A 147 -5.75 -4.69 11.67
CA GLU A 147 -4.59 -5.38 12.23
C GLU A 147 -4.70 -6.89 12.01
N GLN A 148 -3.55 -7.57 11.87
CA GLN A 148 -3.47 -9.03 11.70
C GLN A 148 -4.40 -9.59 10.62
N SER A 149 -4.52 -8.87 9.49
CA SER A 149 -5.41 -9.24 8.38
C SER A 149 -4.71 -9.75 7.15
N LEU A 150 -3.41 -9.47 7.00
CA LEU A 150 -2.63 -9.82 5.82
C LEU A 150 -1.82 -11.11 6.05
N ASP A 151 -1.79 -11.97 5.05
CA ASP A 151 -0.93 -13.15 5.01
C ASP A 151 0.43 -12.82 4.34
N GLY A 152 0.47 -11.79 3.50
CA GLY A 152 1.70 -11.35 2.85
C GLY A 152 1.68 -9.89 2.40
N VAL A 153 2.87 -9.35 2.17
CA VAL A 153 3.08 -8.03 1.57
C VAL A 153 4.15 -8.15 0.49
N HIS A 154 3.87 -7.64 -0.70
CA HIS A 154 4.78 -7.56 -1.82
C HIS A 154 5.17 -6.10 -2.11
N ILE A 155 6.48 -5.84 -2.21
CA ILE A 155 7.02 -4.53 -2.60
C ILE A 155 8.16 -4.78 -3.58
N PHE A 156 7.86 -4.67 -4.88
CA PHE A 156 8.82 -5.01 -5.92
C PHE A 156 9.31 -3.76 -6.64
N PHE A 157 10.63 -3.61 -6.73
CA PHE A 157 11.34 -2.55 -7.43
C PHE A 157 10.83 -1.13 -7.12
N PRO A 158 10.68 -0.78 -5.82
CA PRO A 158 10.27 0.57 -5.45
C PRO A 158 11.34 1.59 -5.87
N ASP A 159 10.94 2.84 -6.13
CA ASP A 159 11.86 3.92 -6.54
C ASP A 159 13.10 3.98 -5.63
N PRO A 160 14.32 3.76 -6.14
CA PRO A 160 15.53 3.66 -5.31
C PRO A 160 16.06 5.02 -4.85
N TRP A 161 15.62 6.12 -5.47
CA TRP A 161 16.06 7.48 -5.13
C TRP A 161 17.58 7.59 -4.99
N HIS A 162 18.33 7.34 -6.07
CA HIS A 162 19.79 7.19 -6.12
C HIS A 162 20.59 8.28 -5.41
N LYS A 163 20.13 9.54 -5.41
CA LYS A 163 20.83 10.64 -4.75
C LYS A 163 20.62 10.59 -3.25
N THR A 164 21.70 10.60 -2.45
CA THR A 164 21.68 10.50 -0.97
C THR A 164 20.68 11.46 -0.32
N LYS A 165 20.61 12.72 -0.80
CA LYS A 165 19.62 13.70 -0.29
C LYS A 165 18.16 13.28 -0.51
N HIS A 166 17.89 12.31 -1.37
CA HIS A 166 16.57 11.76 -1.69
C HIS A 166 16.27 10.43 -0.98
N ASN A 167 17.24 9.79 -0.29
CA ASN A 167 17.02 8.51 0.39
C ASN A 167 15.86 8.57 1.40
N LYS A 168 15.60 9.75 1.99
CA LYS A 168 14.42 9.99 2.84
C LYS A 168 13.08 9.82 2.13
N ARG A 169 13.05 9.71 0.79
CA ARG A 169 11.87 9.46 -0.04
C ARG A 169 11.66 7.98 -0.33
N ARG A 170 12.65 7.12 -0.04
CA ARG A 170 12.51 5.68 -0.22
C ARG A 170 11.29 5.19 0.55
N LEU A 171 10.52 4.31 -0.07
CA LEU A 171 9.27 3.80 0.50
C LEU A 171 9.52 2.98 1.77
N ILE A 172 10.49 2.07 1.70
CA ILE A 172 10.78 1.14 2.81
C ILE A 172 11.63 1.85 3.86
N GLN A 173 10.96 2.28 4.92
CA GLN A 173 11.48 2.98 6.08
C GLN A 173 10.86 2.35 7.34
N SER A 174 11.52 2.50 8.50
CA SER A 174 11.04 1.92 9.76
C SER A 174 9.58 2.25 10.10
N PRO A 175 9.05 3.48 9.89
CA PRO A 175 7.65 3.76 10.18
C PRO A 175 6.66 2.96 9.33
N LEU A 176 6.97 2.74 8.04
CA LEU A 176 6.11 1.91 7.18
C LEU A 176 6.22 0.44 7.58
N VAL A 177 7.44 -0.05 7.82
CA VAL A 177 7.68 -1.46 8.19
C VAL A 177 6.96 -1.81 9.49
N ALA A 178 7.01 -0.94 10.50
CA ALA A 178 6.28 -1.14 11.75
C ALA A 178 4.75 -1.21 11.55
N LYS A 179 4.19 -0.39 10.63
CA LYS A 179 2.77 -0.46 10.27
C LYS A 179 2.43 -1.78 9.57
N LEU A 180 3.23 -2.19 8.59
CA LEU A 180 3.04 -3.45 7.87
C LEU A 180 3.14 -4.66 8.80
N ALA A 181 4.12 -4.69 9.71
CA ALA A 181 4.29 -5.76 10.67
C ALA A 181 3.05 -5.96 11.55
N ARG A 182 2.37 -4.87 11.96
CA ARG A 182 1.10 -4.96 12.71
C ARG A 182 -0.08 -5.44 11.86
N ARG A 183 -0.06 -5.21 10.55
CA ARG A 183 -1.13 -5.68 9.63
C ARG A 183 -0.97 -7.15 9.26
N LEU A 184 0.25 -7.71 9.40
CA LEU A 184 0.50 -9.12 9.16
C LEU A 184 -0.10 -10.00 10.24
N LYS A 185 -0.68 -11.12 9.83
CA LYS A 185 -0.99 -12.25 10.72
C LYS A 185 0.30 -12.88 11.24
N VAL A 186 0.20 -13.63 12.32
CA VAL A 186 1.32 -14.46 12.78
C VAL A 186 1.67 -15.49 11.70
N GLY A 187 2.94 -15.54 11.29
CA GLY A 187 3.41 -16.37 10.16
C GLY A 187 3.29 -15.70 8.79
N GLY A 188 2.71 -14.51 8.71
CA GLY A 188 2.70 -13.70 7.49
C GLY A 188 4.11 -13.22 7.09
N TYR A 189 4.26 -12.75 5.85
CA TYR A 189 5.57 -12.40 5.29
C TYR A 189 5.59 -11.03 4.60
N ILE A 190 6.79 -10.45 4.49
CA ILE A 190 7.08 -9.32 3.60
C ILE A 190 8.10 -9.79 2.57
N HIS A 191 7.78 -9.66 1.28
CA HIS A 191 8.67 -9.94 0.18
C HIS A 191 9.02 -8.65 -0.55
N CYS A 192 10.31 -8.30 -0.50
CA CYS A 192 10.87 -7.13 -1.18
C CYS A 192 11.87 -7.57 -2.25
N ALA A 193 11.86 -6.89 -3.39
CA ALA A 193 12.89 -7.03 -4.43
C ALA A 193 13.35 -5.65 -4.89
N THR A 194 14.64 -5.50 -5.18
CA THR A 194 15.24 -4.31 -5.78
C THR A 194 16.51 -4.72 -6.54
N ASP A 195 16.81 -4.02 -7.63
CA ASP A 195 18.04 -4.16 -8.41
C ASP A 195 19.13 -3.14 -8.01
N TRP A 196 18.82 -2.29 -7.00
CA TRP A 196 19.74 -1.26 -6.51
C TRP A 196 20.37 -1.68 -5.17
N GLU A 197 21.63 -2.12 -5.20
CA GLU A 197 22.34 -2.64 -4.02
C GLU A 197 22.28 -1.73 -2.78
N PRO A 198 22.51 -0.39 -2.86
CA PRO A 198 22.42 0.47 -1.68
C PRO A 198 21.00 0.54 -1.09
N TYR A 199 19.97 0.23 -1.88
CA TYR A 199 18.61 0.14 -1.36
C TYR A 199 18.33 -1.25 -0.78
N ALA A 200 18.86 -2.32 -1.39
CA ALA A 200 18.79 -3.66 -0.83
C ALA A 200 19.38 -3.70 0.58
N GLN A 201 20.55 -3.08 0.77
CA GLN A 201 21.19 -2.98 2.09
C GLN A 201 20.29 -2.25 3.09
N GLN A 202 19.74 -1.08 2.73
CA GLN A 202 18.80 -0.37 3.59
C GLN A 202 17.55 -1.20 3.92
N ILE A 203 17.00 -1.93 2.95
CA ILE A 203 15.83 -2.81 3.16
C ILE A 203 16.16 -3.88 4.20
N LEU A 204 17.31 -4.54 4.08
CA LEU A 204 17.75 -5.55 5.05
C LEU A 204 17.91 -4.95 6.46
N GLU A 205 18.51 -3.78 6.58
CA GLU A 205 18.68 -3.07 7.85
C GLU A 205 17.33 -2.71 8.48
N VAL A 206 16.42 -2.13 7.70
CA VAL A 206 15.12 -1.65 8.20
C VAL A 206 14.21 -2.83 8.59
N LEU A 207 14.14 -3.88 7.75
CA LEU A 207 13.35 -5.07 8.06
C LEU A 207 13.95 -5.86 9.23
N GLY A 208 15.29 -5.95 9.30
CA GLY A 208 15.99 -6.64 10.39
C GLY A 208 15.90 -5.94 11.74
N ALA A 209 15.65 -4.62 11.75
CA ALA A 209 15.46 -3.84 12.97
C ALA A 209 14.03 -3.91 13.52
N GLU A 210 13.06 -4.43 12.75
CA GLU A 210 11.65 -4.55 13.21
C GLU A 210 11.49 -5.78 14.11
N PRO A 211 11.16 -5.62 15.41
CA PRO A 211 11.12 -6.74 16.37
C PRO A 211 10.10 -7.83 16.04
N LEU A 212 9.04 -7.50 15.28
CA LEU A 212 7.99 -8.45 14.89
C LEU A 212 8.36 -9.28 13.66
N LEU A 213 9.48 -8.99 13.00
CA LEU A 213 9.91 -9.67 11.78
C LEU A 213 11.18 -10.51 12.03
N LYS A 214 11.28 -11.61 11.30
CA LYS A 214 12.48 -12.46 11.28
C LYS A 214 12.87 -12.74 9.82
N ASN A 215 14.13 -12.50 9.46
CA ASN A 215 14.62 -12.86 8.13
C ASN A 215 14.63 -14.38 7.97
N ARG A 216 13.90 -14.90 7.00
CA ARG A 216 13.77 -16.34 6.71
C ARG A 216 14.75 -16.81 5.65
N ALA A 217 15.36 -15.91 4.89
CA ALA A 217 16.35 -16.25 3.86
C ALA A 217 17.71 -16.67 4.44
N LEU A 218 17.94 -16.39 5.74
CA LEU A 218 19.17 -16.74 6.45
C LEU A 218 18.97 -17.92 7.41
N ALA A 219 17.85 -18.62 7.34
CA ALA A 219 17.52 -19.75 8.24
C ALA A 219 17.71 -21.10 7.54
#